data_c0c1055ccbc9d67bdf134d799cdf4235
#
_entry.id   c0c1055ccbc9d67bdf134d799cdf4235
#
_cell.length_a   1.000
_cell.length_b   1.000
_cell.length_c   1.000
_cell.angle_alpha   90.00
_cell.angle_beta   90.00
_cell.angle_gamma   90.00
#
_symmetry.space_group_name_H-M   'P 1'
#
loop_
_entity.id
_entity.type
_entity.pdbx_description
1 polymer ?
#
loop_
_entity_poly.entity_id
_entity_poly.type
_entity_poly.pdbx_seq_one_letter_code
_entity_poly.pdbx_strand_id
1 'polypeptide(L)'
;MNRPTSPELIEDVQNIADKRHLDIDQVGIKAIKHPIVVKDKSSGSQHTIANFDMYVQLPHNFKGTHMSRFVEILNENDKEISVESFEGILRAMLDRLESKSCNLFMNFPYFINKSAPISKVESLLDYEVTFIGEISNGEYKNSTKVVVPVTSLCPCSKSISEYGAHNQRSHVTVTVHANEFVWIEEIIEIVEKQ
;
A
#
# COMPACT_ATOMS: atom_id res chain seq x y z
N MET A 1 -19.49 -23.44 -45.62
CA MET A 1 -18.86 -22.95 -44.39
C MET A 1 -18.56 -21.46 -44.55
N ASN A 2 -19.46 -20.59 -44.12
CA ASN A 2 -19.27 -19.13 -44.15
C ASN A 2 -18.38 -18.72 -42.99
N ARG A 3 -17.16 -18.23 -43.27
CA ARG A 3 -16.38 -17.47 -42.32
C ARG A 3 -17.05 -16.10 -42.12
N PRO A 4 -17.31 -15.64 -40.90
CA PRO A 4 -17.77 -14.27 -40.72
C PRO A 4 -16.64 -13.33 -41.17
N THR A 5 -16.95 -12.49 -42.13
CA THR A 5 -16.12 -11.41 -42.64
C THR A 5 -16.28 -10.22 -41.68
N SER A 6 -15.19 -9.74 -41.14
CA SER A 6 -14.96 -8.62 -40.25
C SER A 6 -15.31 -8.87 -38.77
N PRO A 7 -14.38 -8.57 -37.84
CA PRO A 7 -14.74 -8.47 -36.43
C PRO A 7 -15.67 -7.26 -36.31
N GLU A 8 -16.92 -7.47 -35.89
CA GLU A 8 -17.76 -6.39 -35.38
C GLU A 8 -16.96 -5.69 -34.28
N LEU A 9 -16.70 -4.42 -34.47
CA LEU A 9 -16.11 -3.58 -33.42
C LEU A 9 -17.07 -3.63 -32.24
N ILE A 10 -16.66 -4.31 -31.14
CA ILE A 10 -17.40 -4.34 -29.90
C ILE A 10 -17.38 -2.90 -29.38
N GLU A 11 -18.57 -2.31 -29.28
CA GLU A 11 -18.75 -0.95 -28.79
C GLU A 11 -18.23 -0.85 -27.36
N ASP A 12 -17.41 0.16 -27.06
CA ASP A 12 -16.88 0.40 -25.70
C ASP A 12 -18.01 0.93 -24.80
N VAL A 13 -18.71 0.00 -24.17
CA VAL A 13 -19.89 0.28 -23.34
C VAL A 13 -19.55 1.15 -22.12
N GLN A 14 -18.28 1.19 -21.69
CA GLN A 14 -17.84 1.95 -20.51
C GLN A 14 -17.68 3.43 -20.79
N ASN A 15 -17.35 3.80 -22.05
CA ASN A 15 -17.27 5.18 -22.52
C ASN A 15 -18.62 5.77 -22.97
N ILE A 16 -19.72 5.02 -22.83
CA ILE A 16 -21.05 5.55 -23.12
C ILE A 16 -21.44 6.56 -22.04
N ALA A 17 -21.93 7.73 -22.45
CA ALA A 17 -22.41 8.76 -21.53
C ALA A 17 -23.51 8.22 -20.60
N ASP A 18 -23.32 8.37 -19.29
CA ASP A 18 -24.30 7.94 -18.29
C ASP A 18 -25.42 8.99 -18.18
N LYS A 19 -26.67 8.49 -18.26
CA LYS A 19 -27.87 9.33 -18.12
C LYS A 19 -28.31 9.54 -16.67
N ARG A 20 -27.71 8.81 -15.71
CA ARG A 20 -28.08 8.88 -14.29
C ARG A 20 -27.49 10.09 -13.59
N HIS A 21 -26.39 10.66 -14.12
CA HIS A 21 -25.67 11.80 -13.56
C HIS A 21 -25.26 11.61 -12.09
N LEU A 22 -24.78 10.41 -11.72
CA LEU A 22 -24.30 10.07 -10.38
C LEU A 22 -22.78 10.00 -10.38
N ASP A 23 -22.13 10.81 -9.55
CA ASP A 23 -20.72 10.68 -9.25
C ASP A 23 -20.50 9.48 -8.34
N ILE A 24 -19.42 8.73 -8.58
CA ILE A 24 -18.98 7.66 -7.71
C ILE A 24 -17.61 8.06 -7.15
N ASP A 25 -17.55 8.24 -5.83
CA ASP A 25 -16.34 8.72 -5.16
C ASP A 25 -15.15 7.78 -5.31
N GLN A 26 -15.40 6.48 -5.27
CA GLN A 26 -14.35 5.46 -5.41
C GLN A 26 -14.85 4.24 -6.17
N VAL A 27 -14.18 3.91 -7.25
CA VAL A 27 -14.34 2.67 -8.01
C VAL A 27 -12.96 2.11 -8.33
N GLY A 28 -12.79 0.81 -8.24
CA GLY A 28 -11.46 0.22 -8.49
C GLY A 28 -11.35 -1.25 -8.14
N ILE A 29 -10.13 -1.69 -7.91
CA ILE A 29 -9.78 -3.07 -7.56
C ILE A 29 -9.25 -3.13 -6.12
N LYS A 30 -9.42 -4.29 -5.48
CA LYS A 30 -8.98 -4.52 -4.11
C LYS A 30 -8.28 -5.86 -3.95
N ALA A 31 -7.28 -5.90 -3.04
CA ALA A 31 -6.55 -7.09 -2.65
C ALA A 31 -5.84 -7.81 -3.82
N ILE A 32 -5.34 -7.05 -4.79
CA ILE A 32 -4.52 -7.60 -5.87
C ILE A 32 -3.11 -7.83 -5.35
N LYS A 33 -2.68 -9.08 -5.38
CA LYS A 33 -1.31 -9.46 -4.99
C LYS A 33 -0.36 -9.24 -6.15
N HIS A 34 0.73 -8.53 -5.87
CA HIS A 34 1.80 -8.29 -6.85
C HIS A 34 3.17 -8.38 -6.16
N PRO A 35 4.18 -9.03 -6.78
CA PRO A 35 5.54 -9.02 -6.26
C PRO A 35 6.13 -7.61 -6.36
N ILE A 36 6.85 -7.19 -5.31
CA ILE A 36 7.49 -5.88 -5.25
C ILE A 36 8.90 -5.98 -4.72
N VAL A 37 9.70 -4.95 -4.98
CA VAL A 37 11.00 -4.73 -4.36
C VAL A 37 10.95 -3.43 -3.58
N VAL A 38 11.22 -3.48 -2.29
CA VAL A 38 11.20 -2.31 -1.40
C VAL A 38 12.62 -1.95 -1.00
N LYS A 39 12.95 -0.66 -0.96
CA LYS A 39 14.24 -0.19 -0.44
C LYS A 39 14.41 -0.56 1.03
N ASP A 40 15.61 -1.02 1.37
CA ASP A 40 16.02 -1.43 2.71
C ASP A 40 17.32 -0.71 3.06
N LYS A 41 17.36 -0.08 4.23
CA LYS A 41 18.49 0.74 4.68
C LYS A 41 19.76 -0.07 4.89
N SER A 42 19.64 -1.35 5.26
CA SER A 42 20.76 -2.23 5.62
C SER A 42 21.21 -3.14 4.46
N SER A 43 20.26 -3.70 3.70
CA SER A 43 20.52 -4.66 2.63
C SER A 43 20.36 -4.10 1.22
N GLY A 44 19.97 -2.83 1.11
CA GLY A 44 19.73 -2.13 -0.16
C GLY A 44 18.33 -2.35 -0.68
N SER A 45 17.84 -3.59 -0.76
CA SER A 45 16.47 -3.89 -1.18
C SER A 45 15.98 -5.24 -0.64
N GLN A 46 14.67 -5.36 -0.54
CA GLN A 46 13.99 -6.57 -0.05
C GLN A 46 12.84 -6.92 -1.00
N HIS A 47 12.78 -8.20 -1.44
CA HIS A 47 11.69 -8.75 -2.23
C HIS A 47 10.55 -9.19 -1.32
N THR A 48 9.33 -8.77 -1.63
CA THR A 48 8.14 -9.15 -0.89
C THR A 48 6.91 -9.20 -1.80
N ILE A 49 5.75 -9.54 -1.26
CA ILE A 49 4.48 -9.53 -1.97
C ILE A 49 3.59 -8.48 -1.32
N ALA A 50 3.12 -7.53 -2.11
CA ALA A 50 2.16 -6.54 -1.65
C ALA A 50 0.74 -6.85 -2.09
N ASN A 51 -0.22 -6.44 -1.26
CA ASN A 51 -1.62 -6.33 -1.62
C ASN A 51 -1.91 -4.88 -2.02
N PHE A 52 -2.43 -4.70 -3.22
CA PHE A 52 -2.81 -3.39 -3.76
C PHE A 52 -4.32 -3.20 -3.71
N ASP A 53 -4.74 -2.06 -3.14
CA ASP A 53 -6.07 -1.51 -3.30
C ASP A 53 -5.94 -0.22 -4.10
N MET A 54 -6.61 -0.13 -5.24
CA MET A 54 -6.48 0.96 -6.21
C MET A 54 -7.85 1.50 -6.56
N TYR A 55 -8.05 2.80 -6.35
CA TYR A 55 -9.34 3.46 -6.56
C TYR A 55 -9.18 4.75 -7.33
N VAL A 56 -10.16 5.06 -8.17
CA VAL A 56 -10.31 6.34 -8.85
C VAL A 56 -11.72 6.86 -8.66
N GLN A 57 -11.90 8.17 -8.76
CA GLN A 57 -13.22 8.78 -8.85
C GLN A 57 -13.79 8.55 -10.25
N LEU A 58 -15.07 8.16 -10.34
CA LEU A 58 -15.79 8.06 -11.60
C LEU A 58 -16.76 9.24 -11.72
N PRO A 59 -16.50 10.19 -12.62
CA PRO A 59 -17.39 11.33 -12.86
C PRO A 59 -18.76 10.90 -13.40
N HIS A 60 -19.77 11.69 -13.12
CA HIS A 60 -21.18 11.42 -13.47
C HIS A 60 -21.46 11.19 -14.96
N ASN A 61 -20.56 11.62 -15.84
CA ASN A 61 -20.69 11.46 -17.30
C ASN A 61 -20.17 10.12 -17.81
N PHE A 62 -19.49 9.31 -16.98
CA PHE A 62 -18.99 7.98 -17.35
C PHE A 62 -19.87 6.88 -16.78
N LYS A 63 -20.13 5.85 -17.59
CA LYS A 63 -20.90 4.68 -17.16
C LYS A 63 -20.09 3.69 -16.33
N GLY A 64 -18.76 3.64 -16.53
CA GLY A 64 -17.85 2.73 -15.87
C GLY A 64 -16.39 3.07 -16.12
N THR A 65 -15.49 2.23 -15.59
CA THR A 65 -14.07 2.29 -15.85
C THR A 65 -13.51 0.90 -16.19
N HIS A 66 -12.40 0.85 -16.93
CA HIS A 66 -11.77 -0.39 -17.38
C HIS A 66 -10.93 -1.01 -16.25
N MET A 67 -11.43 -2.06 -15.60
CA MET A 67 -10.73 -2.73 -14.48
C MET A 67 -9.39 -3.34 -14.89
N SER A 68 -9.23 -3.80 -16.16
CA SER A 68 -7.97 -4.33 -16.68
C SER A 68 -6.83 -3.31 -16.66
N ARG A 69 -7.14 -2.02 -16.86
CA ARG A 69 -6.15 -0.94 -16.87
C ARG A 69 -5.39 -0.82 -15.53
N PHE A 70 -6.04 -1.12 -14.39
CA PHE A 70 -5.35 -1.15 -13.09
C PHE A 70 -4.25 -2.22 -13.05
N VAL A 71 -4.54 -3.41 -13.58
CA VAL A 71 -3.58 -4.52 -13.64
C VAL A 71 -2.45 -4.22 -14.62
N GLU A 72 -2.75 -3.60 -15.75
CA GLU A 72 -1.76 -3.16 -16.74
C GLU A 72 -0.78 -2.14 -16.12
N ILE A 73 -1.29 -1.17 -15.34
CA ILE A 73 -0.47 -0.18 -14.63
C ILE A 73 0.50 -0.86 -13.67
N LEU A 74 0.06 -1.86 -12.91
CA LEU A 74 0.94 -2.60 -12.00
C LEU A 74 2.01 -3.39 -12.77
N ASN A 75 1.63 -4.10 -13.84
CA ASN A 75 2.56 -4.92 -14.63
C ASN A 75 3.65 -4.10 -15.35
N GLU A 76 3.36 -2.85 -15.70
CA GLU A 76 4.34 -1.96 -16.33
C GLU A 76 5.36 -1.37 -15.33
N ASN A 77 5.04 -1.44 -14.04
CA ASN A 77 5.87 -0.93 -12.96
C ASN A 77 6.61 -2.05 -12.21
N ASP A 78 7.03 -3.12 -12.90
CA ASP A 78 7.79 -4.27 -12.35
C ASP A 78 9.14 -3.92 -11.68
N LYS A 79 9.41 -2.63 -11.49
CA LYS A 79 10.66 -2.12 -10.92
C LYS A 79 10.52 -1.89 -9.42
N GLU A 80 11.68 -1.67 -8.80
CA GLU A 80 11.79 -1.30 -7.40
C GLU A 80 10.82 -0.19 -7.03
N ILE A 81 9.92 -0.47 -6.07
CA ILE A 81 8.95 0.50 -5.59
C ILE A 81 9.64 1.41 -4.58
N SER A 82 9.83 2.65 -4.98
CA SER A 82 10.31 3.76 -4.17
C SER A 82 9.19 4.79 -4.00
N VAL A 83 9.42 5.81 -3.20
CA VAL A 83 8.46 6.92 -3.05
C VAL A 83 8.17 7.59 -4.40
N GLU A 84 9.20 7.75 -5.25
CA GLU A 84 9.08 8.37 -6.57
C GLU A 84 8.28 7.49 -7.54
N SER A 85 8.54 6.18 -7.56
CA SER A 85 7.79 5.24 -8.41
C SER A 85 6.34 5.09 -7.94
N PHE A 86 6.09 5.23 -6.62
CA PHE A 86 4.75 5.17 -6.06
C PHE A 86 3.86 6.34 -6.54
N GLU A 87 4.39 7.56 -6.57
CA GLU A 87 3.70 8.71 -7.19
C GLU A 87 3.45 8.47 -8.68
N GLY A 88 4.41 7.87 -9.39
CA GLY A 88 4.28 7.52 -10.80
C GLY A 88 3.10 6.59 -11.09
N ILE A 89 2.85 5.61 -10.22
CA ILE A 89 1.68 4.72 -10.33
C ILE A 89 0.37 5.52 -10.22
N LEU A 90 0.27 6.42 -9.23
CA LEU A 90 -0.91 7.25 -9.04
C LEU A 90 -1.16 8.18 -10.25
N ARG A 91 -0.11 8.77 -10.81
CA ARG A 91 -0.24 9.61 -12.01
C ARG A 91 -0.68 8.79 -13.24
N ALA A 92 -0.15 7.58 -13.40
CA ALA A 92 -0.58 6.64 -14.45
C ALA A 92 -2.05 6.23 -14.26
N MET A 93 -2.51 6.07 -13.02
CA MET A 93 -3.93 5.80 -12.73
C MET A 93 -4.82 6.96 -13.20
N LEU A 94 -4.46 8.22 -12.90
CA LEU A 94 -5.24 9.38 -13.33
C LEU A 94 -5.32 9.49 -14.85
N ASP A 95 -4.18 9.30 -15.53
CA ASP A 95 -4.08 9.44 -16.98
C ASP A 95 -4.87 8.34 -17.71
N ARG A 96 -4.59 7.06 -17.37
CA ARG A 96 -5.19 5.92 -18.08
C ARG A 96 -6.67 5.68 -17.78
N LEU A 97 -7.11 6.09 -16.59
CA LEU A 97 -8.49 5.93 -16.15
C LEU A 97 -9.31 7.21 -16.29
N GLU A 98 -8.70 8.26 -16.87
CA GLU A 98 -9.34 9.55 -17.15
C GLU A 98 -10.04 10.16 -15.93
N SER A 99 -9.38 10.04 -14.76
CA SER A 99 -9.92 10.49 -13.48
C SER A 99 -9.20 11.74 -12.95
N LYS A 100 -9.85 12.47 -12.06
CA LYS A 100 -9.28 13.67 -11.40
C LYS A 100 -8.71 13.38 -10.03
N SER A 101 -9.11 12.26 -9.42
CA SER A 101 -8.59 11.85 -8.12
C SER A 101 -8.43 10.33 -8.06
N CYS A 102 -7.41 9.89 -7.32
CA CYS A 102 -7.14 8.48 -7.10
C CYS A 102 -6.56 8.23 -5.71
N ASN A 103 -6.75 7.00 -5.24
CA ASN A 103 -6.18 6.49 -4.00
C ASN A 103 -5.49 5.15 -4.27
N LEU A 104 -4.32 4.98 -3.69
CA LEU A 104 -3.51 3.77 -3.79
C LEU A 104 -3.06 3.34 -2.39
N PHE A 105 -3.37 2.10 -2.03
CA PHE A 105 -2.89 1.46 -0.81
C PHE A 105 -2.05 0.26 -1.21
N MET A 106 -0.84 0.18 -0.68
CA MET A 106 0.07 -0.95 -0.89
C MET A 106 0.49 -1.50 0.47
N ASN A 107 -0.09 -2.62 0.85
CA ASN A 107 0.18 -3.32 2.11
C ASN A 107 1.11 -4.51 1.87
N PHE A 108 2.19 -4.62 2.65
CA PHE A 108 3.18 -5.69 2.52
C PHE A 108 3.87 -6.01 3.85
N PRO A 109 4.35 -7.25 4.05
CA PRO A 109 5.25 -7.58 5.13
C PRO A 109 6.66 -7.06 4.84
N TYR A 110 7.24 -6.40 5.82
CA TYR A 110 8.62 -5.89 5.80
C TYR A 110 9.44 -6.62 6.87
N PHE A 111 10.61 -7.12 6.52
CA PHE A 111 11.39 -8.00 7.38
C PHE A 111 12.65 -7.33 7.91
N ILE A 112 12.91 -7.48 9.20
CA ILE A 112 14.14 -6.99 9.85
C ILE A 112 14.79 -8.11 10.64
N ASN A 113 16.11 -8.30 10.44
CA ASN A 113 16.91 -9.17 11.27
C ASN A 113 17.12 -8.54 12.65
N LYS A 114 16.72 -9.25 13.70
CA LYS A 114 16.90 -8.86 15.09
C LYS A 114 17.79 -9.87 15.81
N SER A 115 18.76 -9.36 16.57
CA SER A 115 19.62 -10.18 17.42
C SER A 115 19.08 -10.19 18.84
N ALA A 116 18.88 -11.37 19.38
CA ALA A 116 18.47 -11.54 20.79
C ALA A 116 19.52 -10.93 21.73
N PRO A 117 19.13 -10.14 22.77
CA PRO A 117 20.08 -9.35 23.56
C PRO A 117 21.08 -10.23 24.35
N ILE A 118 20.68 -11.41 24.78
CA ILE A 118 21.51 -12.32 25.59
C ILE A 118 22.17 -13.38 24.73
N SER A 119 21.39 -14.19 24.01
CA SER A 119 21.90 -15.32 23.24
C SER A 119 22.58 -14.95 21.91
N LYS A 120 22.39 -13.71 21.43
CA LYS A 120 22.88 -13.22 20.14
C LYS A 120 22.36 -14.01 18.93
N VAL A 121 21.35 -14.86 19.14
CA VAL A 121 20.70 -15.57 18.05
C VAL A 121 19.93 -14.56 17.21
N GLU A 122 20.17 -14.59 15.90
CA GLU A 122 19.44 -13.76 14.94
C GLU A 122 18.10 -14.39 14.59
N SER A 123 17.09 -13.57 14.49
CA SER A 123 15.75 -13.94 14.04
C SER A 123 15.19 -12.89 13.10
N LEU A 124 14.43 -13.33 12.11
CA LEU A 124 13.73 -12.46 11.19
C LEU A 124 12.36 -12.11 11.78
N LEU A 125 12.10 -10.82 11.98
CA LEU A 125 10.80 -10.31 12.42
C LEU A 125 10.10 -9.62 11.25
N ASP A 126 8.81 -9.85 11.12
CA ASP A 126 7.95 -9.21 10.14
C ASP A 126 7.16 -8.05 10.75
N TYR A 127 7.03 -6.99 9.97
CA TYR A 127 6.26 -5.78 10.28
C TYR A 127 5.27 -5.54 9.17
N GLU A 128 4.03 -5.21 9.52
CA GLU A 128 3.03 -4.85 8.54
C GLU A 128 3.19 -3.38 8.15
N VAL A 129 3.48 -3.13 6.88
CA VAL A 129 3.69 -1.80 6.33
C VAL A 129 2.63 -1.51 5.27
N THR A 130 2.09 -0.29 5.29
CA THR A 130 1.19 0.18 4.24
C THR A 130 1.68 1.53 3.72
N PHE A 131 2.00 1.61 2.43
CA PHE A 131 2.14 2.89 1.74
C PHE A 131 0.77 3.34 1.25
N ILE A 132 0.46 4.59 1.51
CA ILE A 132 -0.82 5.21 1.17
C ILE A 132 -0.53 6.43 0.32
N GLY A 133 -1.10 6.50 -0.86
CA GLY A 133 -0.99 7.64 -1.75
C GLY A 133 -2.35 8.12 -2.21
N GLU A 134 -2.48 9.42 -2.33
CA GLU A 134 -3.67 10.10 -2.82
C GLU A 134 -3.26 11.22 -3.78
N ILE A 135 -3.96 11.33 -4.89
CA ILE A 135 -3.95 12.55 -5.69
C ILE A 135 -5.38 13.08 -5.77
N SER A 136 -5.56 14.30 -5.31
CA SER A 136 -6.84 15.00 -5.37
C SER A 136 -6.61 16.47 -5.70
N ASN A 137 -7.37 17.04 -6.64
CA ASN A 137 -7.20 18.40 -7.11
C ASN A 137 -5.77 18.74 -7.59
N GLY A 138 -5.05 17.74 -8.12
CA GLY A 138 -3.67 17.88 -8.59
C GLY A 138 -2.61 17.84 -7.49
N GLU A 139 -3.00 17.78 -6.22
CA GLU A 139 -2.10 17.69 -5.08
C GLU A 139 -1.84 16.23 -4.72
N TYR A 140 -0.56 15.85 -4.65
CA TYR A 140 -0.11 14.54 -4.21
C TYR A 140 0.13 14.54 -2.69
N LYS A 141 -0.41 13.54 -2.01
CA LYS A 141 -0.19 13.27 -0.59
C LYS A 141 0.22 11.83 -0.40
N ASN A 142 1.20 11.60 0.45
CA ASN A 142 1.59 10.25 0.83
C ASN A 142 1.69 10.10 2.35
N SER A 143 1.57 8.85 2.79
CA SER A 143 1.85 8.47 4.16
C SER A 143 2.31 7.01 4.23
N THR A 144 3.15 6.75 5.23
CA THR A 144 3.62 5.41 5.56
C THR A 144 3.03 5.00 6.90
N LYS A 145 2.27 3.91 6.90
CA LYS A 145 1.73 3.29 8.11
C LYS A 145 2.53 2.03 8.42
N VAL A 146 3.02 1.92 9.66
CA VAL A 146 3.76 0.76 10.16
C VAL A 146 3.09 0.24 11.43
N VAL A 147 2.88 -1.07 11.50
CA VAL A 147 2.40 -1.76 12.69
C VAL A 147 3.59 -2.45 13.36
N VAL A 148 3.95 -1.97 14.54
CA VAL A 148 5.10 -2.47 15.30
C VAL A 148 4.61 -3.33 16.45
N PRO A 149 4.90 -4.65 16.47
CA PRO A 149 4.61 -5.49 17.62
C PRO A 149 5.55 -5.13 18.77
N VAL A 150 5.00 -4.83 19.94
CA VAL A 150 5.75 -4.48 21.14
C VAL A 150 5.36 -5.38 22.32
N THR A 151 6.27 -5.50 23.28
CA THR A 151 6.03 -6.21 24.52
C THR A 151 6.20 -5.24 25.68
N SER A 152 5.17 -5.09 26.49
CA SER A 152 5.19 -4.24 27.68
C SER A 152 4.99 -5.06 28.95
N LEU A 153 5.60 -4.60 30.03
CA LEU A 153 5.37 -5.15 31.35
C LEU A 153 3.96 -4.76 31.82
N CYS A 154 3.18 -5.72 32.31
CA CYS A 154 1.86 -5.44 32.87
C CYS A 154 2.01 -4.61 34.17
N PRO A 155 1.44 -3.40 34.28
CA PRO A 155 1.52 -2.57 35.46
C PRO A 155 0.97 -3.27 36.72
N CYS A 156 -0.12 -4.04 36.58
CA CYS A 156 -0.71 -4.79 37.69
C CYS A 156 0.23 -5.89 38.21
N SER A 157 0.96 -6.56 37.31
CA SER A 157 1.90 -7.59 37.72
C SER A 157 3.14 -7.02 38.39
N LYS A 158 3.54 -5.80 38.06
CA LYS A 158 4.63 -5.08 38.74
C LYS A 158 4.30 -4.70 40.19
N SER A 159 3.02 -4.49 40.51
CA SER A 159 2.58 -4.18 41.87
C SER A 159 2.64 -5.37 42.84
N ILE A 160 2.61 -6.61 42.32
CA ILE A 160 2.60 -7.85 43.09
C ILE A 160 3.90 -8.66 42.98
N SER A 161 4.82 -8.27 42.10
CA SER A 161 6.10 -8.94 41.87
C SER A 161 7.17 -7.93 41.48
N GLU A 162 8.36 -8.04 42.11
CA GLU A 162 9.49 -7.15 41.86
C GLU A 162 9.93 -7.12 40.40
N TYR A 163 9.85 -8.27 39.70
CA TYR A 163 10.23 -8.43 38.30
C TYR A 163 9.03 -8.48 37.35
N GLY A 164 7.79 -8.33 37.87
CA GLY A 164 6.55 -8.50 37.12
C GLY A 164 6.23 -9.98 36.85
N ALA A 165 4.94 -10.33 36.83
CA ALA A 165 4.49 -11.72 36.68
C ALA A 165 4.33 -12.14 35.21
N HIS A 166 4.04 -11.19 34.30
CA HIS A 166 3.90 -11.47 32.86
C HIS A 166 4.09 -10.22 32.01
N ASN A 167 4.40 -10.43 30.73
CA ASN A 167 4.42 -9.41 29.70
C ASN A 167 3.13 -9.44 28.88
N GLN A 168 2.74 -8.30 28.36
CA GLN A 168 1.64 -8.13 27.42
C GLN A 168 2.18 -7.85 26.03
N ARG A 169 1.61 -8.51 25.02
CA ARG A 169 1.84 -8.15 23.62
C ARG A 169 0.85 -7.08 23.18
N SER A 170 1.35 -6.09 22.50
CA SER A 170 0.57 -5.00 21.92
C SER A 170 1.09 -4.69 20.52
N HIS A 171 0.29 -3.96 19.73
CA HIS A 171 0.69 -3.45 18.44
C HIS A 171 0.58 -1.92 18.47
N VAL A 172 1.68 -1.25 18.21
CA VAL A 172 1.69 0.20 18.03
C VAL A 172 1.59 0.49 16.55
N THR A 173 0.53 1.19 16.15
CA THR A 173 0.35 1.63 14.77
C THR A 173 0.78 3.08 14.65
N VAL A 174 1.79 3.33 13.82
CA VAL A 174 2.28 4.69 13.53
C VAL A 174 1.97 5.00 12.08
N THR A 175 1.39 6.18 11.83
CA THR A 175 1.20 6.71 10.48
C THR A 175 1.97 8.02 10.37
N VAL A 176 2.91 8.09 9.44
CA VAL A 176 3.75 9.26 9.18
C VAL A 176 3.32 9.88 7.86
N HIS A 177 2.99 11.17 7.90
CA HIS A 177 2.80 12.00 6.72
C HIS A 177 4.06 12.83 6.54
N ALA A 178 4.77 12.64 5.45
CA ALA A 178 6.01 13.35 5.19
C ALA A 178 6.11 13.75 3.73
N ASN A 179 6.70 14.94 3.48
CA ASN A 179 7.01 15.40 2.13
C ASN A 179 8.33 14.80 1.61
N GLU A 180 9.12 14.20 2.51
CA GLU A 180 10.40 13.56 2.22
C GLU A 180 10.33 12.06 2.51
N PHE A 181 11.29 11.32 1.97
CA PHE A 181 11.39 9.89 2.22
C PHE A 181 11.73 9.60 3.68
N VAL A 182 10.94 8.74 4.33
CA VAL A 182 11.19 8.26 5.70
C VAL A 182 11.44 6.75 5.64
N TRP A 183 12.54 6.30 6.25
CA TRP A 183 12.89 4.89 6.32
C TRP A 183 11.94 4.15 7.26
N ILE A 184 11.46 2.98 6.84
CA ILE A 184 10.59 2.12 7.64
C ILE A 184 11.28 1.74 8.95
N GLU A 185 12.57 1.43 8.88
CA GLU A 185 13.42 1.06 10.02
C GLU A 185 13.50 2.17 11.07
N GLU A 186 13.54 3.43 10.66
CA GLU A 186 13.57 4.56 11.60
C GLU A 186 12.26 4.69 12.37
N ILE A 187 11.12 4.45 11.73
CA ILE A 187 9.82 4.43 12.40
C ILE A 187 9.79 3.30 13.44
N ILE A 188 10.24 2.10 13.06
CA ILE A 188 10.28 0.93 13.93
C ILE A 188 11.22 1.17 15.13
N GLU A 189 12.42 1.70 14.87
CA GLU A 189 13.40 2.00 15.93
C GLU A 189 12.89 3.00 16.95
N ILE A 190 12.16 4.03 16.53
CA ILE A 190 11.57 5.03 17.41
C ILE A 190 10.56 4.37 18.36
N VAL A 191 9.73 3.47 17.84
CA VAL A 191 8.70 2.79 18.67
C VAL A 191 9.34 1.80 19.64
N GLU A 192 10.36 1.04 19.21
CA GLU A 192 11.00 0.03 20.05
C GLU A 192 11.92 0.60 21.14
N LYS A 193 12.36 1.84 21.01
CA LYS A 193 13.22 2.52 22.00
C LYS A 193 12.43 3.16 23.16
N GLN A 194 11.09 3.22 23.06
CA GLN A 194 10.21 3.78 24.12
C GLN A 194 9.86 2.71 25.16
#